data_4edde1f0eb9036a194824a6dc42050d8
#
_entry.id   4edde1f0eb9036a194824a6dc42050d8
#
_cell.length_a   1.000
_cell.length_b   1.000
_cell.length_c   1.000
_cell.angle_alpha   90.00
_cell.angle_beta   90.00
_cell.angle_gamma   90.00
#
_symmetry.space_group_name_H-M   'P 1'
#
loop_
_entity.id
_entity.type
_entity.pdbx_description
1 polymer ?
#
loop_
_entity_poly.entity_id
_entity_poly.type
_entity_poly.pdbx_seq_one_letter_code
_entity_poly.pdbx_strand_id
1 'polypeptide(L)'
;MCWIMVHKPQNPVPFDFIDEAQKRNKDGYGVSWKKDGVISTFKTLDYPEFIAHIRTIQDCLMVVHLRYTSAGTTCADNIHPFPVPTGVMFHNGTISNLKTTVGTDSDTNILAQLITETKFEKISDIKPLLQAITGTSYNKLVFLNEDGTVDIINPELGITDENGNWYSNSYHIKEQTFNVFVYGTLKTGYSNSFYYMSDAEYIDDAKSLKKIAMVGKDMPYPYVIGESEHGHNI
;
A
#
# COMPACT_ATOMS: atom_id res chain seq x y z
N MET A 1 2.01 -5.50 3.81
CA MET A 1 0.67 -4.84 3.93
C MET A 1 -0.07 -5.01 2.62
N CYS A 2 -1.40 -5.13 2.67
CA CYS A 2 -2.27 -5.21 1.49
C CYS A 2 -2.22 -3.93 0.64
N TRP A 3 -2.83 -3.97 -0.52
CA TRP A 3 -3.05 -2.80 -1.37
C TRP A 3 -4.54 -2.70 -1.72
N ILE A 4 -5.10 -1.49 -1.61
CA ILE A 4 -6.49 -1.20 -1.97
C ILE A 4 -6.50 -0.06 -2.97
N MET A 5 -7.36 -0.17 -3.99
CA MET A 5 -7.69 0.91 -4.93
C MET A 5 -9.19 1.16 -4.90
N VAL A 6 -9.58 2.42 -4.76
CA VAL A 6 -10.95 2.88 -5.05
C VAL A 6 -10.92 3.52 -6.43
N HIS A 7 -11.53 2.86 -7.40
CA HIS A 7 -11.57 3.30 -8.80
C HIS A 7 -12.86 4.05 -9.11
N LYS A 8 -12.74 5.18 -9.79
CA LYS A 8 -13.86 6.00 -10.26
C LYS A 8 -14.28 5.60 -11.68
N PRO A 9 -15.58 5.39 -11.96
CA PRO A 9 -16.06 4.81 -13.22
C PRO A 9 -15.77 5.65 -14.46
N GLN A 10 -15.52 6.96 -14.31
CA GLN A 10 -15.20 7.86 -15.41
C GLN A 10 -13.74 7.78 -15.88
N ASN A 11 -12.90 7.05 -15.18
CA ASN A 11 -11.48 6.94 -15.47
C ASN A 11 -11.17 5.61 -16.18
N PRO A 12 -10.09 5.52 -16.97
CA PRO A 12 -9.56 4.23 -17.37
C PRO A 12 -9.00 3.47 -16.16
N VAL A 13 -9.20 2.15 -16.12
CA VAL A 13 -8.61 1.30 -15.06
C VAL A 13 -7.09 1.28 -15.23
N PRO A 14 -6.32 1.66 -14.20
CA PRO A 14 -4.85 1.69 -14.27
C PRO A 14 -4.28 0.28 -14.07
N PHE A 15 -4.35 -0.56 -15.10
CA PHE A 15 -3.90 -1.96 -15.04
C PHE A 15 -2.42 -2.10 -14.68
N ASP A 16 -1.57 -1.21 -15.15
CA ASP A 16 -0.13 -1.18 -14.83
C ASP A 16 0.11 -0.92 -13.33
N PHE A 17 -0.77 -0.17 -12.66
CA PHE A 17 -0.71 0.02 -11.21
C PHE A 17 -1.10 -1.25 -10.47
N ILE A 18 -2.14 -1.94 -10.95
CA ILE A 18 -2.56 -3.23 -10.37
C ILE A 18 -1.45 -4.26 -10.54
N ASP A 19 -0.84 -4.35 -11.73
CA ASP A 19 0.26 -5.25 -12.04
C ASP A 19 1.48 -4.97 -11.15
N GLU A 20 1.81 -3.70 -10.91
CA GLU A 20 2.95 -3.34 -10.05
C GLU A 20 2.68 -3.69 -8.58
N ALA A 21 1.51 -3.35 -8.05
CA ALA A 21 1.12 -3.67 -6.69
C ALA A 21 1.05 -5.18 -6.45
N GLN A 22 0.64 -5.97 -7.46
CA GLN A 22 0.57 -7.42 -7.40
C GLN A 22 1.93 -8.07 -7.11
N LYS A 23 3.04 -7.48 -7.55
CA LYS A 23 4.38 -8.04 -7.30
C LYS A 23 4.66 -8.26 -5.81
N ARG A 24 4.07 -7.43 -4.95
CA ARG A 24 4.20 -7.48 -3.49
C ARG A 24 3.01 -8.13 -2.78
N ASN A 25 1.86 -8.30 -3.46
CA ASN A 25 0.59 -8.73 -2.88
C ASN A 25 0.01 -9.90 -3.67
N LYS A 26 0.51 -11.12 -3.36
CA LYS A 26 0.25 -12.35 -4.15
C LYS A 26 -0.69 -13.35 -3.46
N ASP A 27 -1.22 -13.01 -2.28
CA ASP A 27 -1.90 -13.98 -1.41
C ASP A 27 -3.41 -14.01 -1.60
N GLY A 28 -3.91 -13.33 -2.63
CA GLY A 28 -5.33 -13.33 -3.01
C GLY A 28 -5.79 -11.98 -3.54
N TYR A 29 -6.83 -12.02 -4.35
CA TYR A 29 -7.34 -10.92 -5.13
C TYR A 29 -8.85 -10.81 -4.97
N GLY A 30 -9.33 -9.63 -4.64
CA GLY A 30 -10.75 -9.41 -4.51
C GLY A 30 -11.17 -8.06 -5.05
N VAL A 31 -12.38 -8.00 -5.57
CA VAL A 31 -13.00 -6.78 -6.06
C VAL A 31 -14.48 -6.78 -5.72
N SER A 32 -14.99 -5.62 -5.36
CA SER A 32 -16.42 -5.34 -5.38
C SER A 32 -16.69 -4.13 -6.23
N TRP A 33 -17.79 -4.19 -6.94
CA TRP A 33 -18.25 -3.11 -7.81
C TRP A 33 -19.75 -2.91 -7.67
N LYS A 34 -20.20 -1.70 -7.98
CA LYS A 34 -21.61 -1.39 -8.05
C LYS A 34 -22.05 -1.21 -9.50
N LYS A 35 -23.07 -1.98 -9.90
CA LYS A 35 -23.71 -1.87 -11.21
C LYS A 35 -25.23 -2.04 -11.06
N ASP A 36 -26.00 -1.19 -11.73
CA ASP A 36 -27.46 -1.23 -11.75
C ASP A 36 -28.10 -1.29 -10.34
N GLY A 37 -27.51 -0.57 -9.38
CA GLY A 37 -27.96 -0.53 -7.99
C GLY A 37 -27.49 -1.68 -7.10
N VAL A 38 -26.81 -2.69 -7.65
CA VAL A 38 -26.40 -3.90 -6.94
C VAL A 38 -24.89 -3.91 -6.73
N ILE A 39 -24.45 -4.27 -5.51
CA ILE A 39 -23.06 -4.59 -5.23
C ILE A 39 -22.81 -6.06 -5.55
N SER A 40 -21.80 -6.31 -6.35
CA SER A 40 -21.31 -7.65 -6.67
C SER A 40 -19.87 -7.79 -6.19
N THR A 41 -19.44 -9.01 -5.91
CA THR A 41 -18.11 -9.32 -5.41
C THR A 41 -17.52 -10.49 -6.16
N PHE A 42 -16.23 -10.41 -6.47
CA PHE A 42 -15.45 -11.50 -7.03
C PHE A 42 -14.14 -11.66 -6.23
N LYS A 43 -13.79 -12.91 -5.91
CA LYS A 43 -12.58 -13.28 -5.16
C LYS A 43 -11.92 -14.49 -5.80
N THR A 44 -10.60 -14.46 -5.91
CA THR A 44 -9.82 -15.57 -6.45
C THR A 44 -8.38 -15.56 -5.90
N LEU A 45 -7.70 -16.69 -5.98
CA LEU A 45 -6.24 -16.82 -5.75
C LEU A 45 -5.46 -16.73 -7.07
N ASP A 46 -6.14 -16.74 -8.21
CA ASP A 46 -5.56 -16.70 -9.55
C ASP A 46 -5.53 -15.28 -10.10
N TYR A 47 -4.35 -14.73 -10.32
CA TYR A 47 -4.20 -13.34 -10.80
C TYR A 47 -4.67 -13.14 -12.25
N PRO A 48 -4.34 -14.00 -13.22
CA PRO A 48 -4.89 -13.93 -14.57
C PRO A 48 -6.43 -13.91 -14.60
N GLU A 49 -7.08 -14.77 -13.81
CA GLU A 49 -8.55 -14.80 -13.68
C GLU A 49 -9.08 -13.47 -13.11
N PHE A 50 -8.40 -12.93 -12.09
CA PHE A 50 -8.74 -11.65 -11.49
C PHE A 50 -8.70 -10.50 -12.51
N ILE A 51 -7.62 -10.38 -13.27
CA ILE A 51 -7.47 -9.33 -14.28
C ILE A 51 -8.49 -9.50 -15.42
N ALA A 52 -8.76 -10.74 -15.84
CA ALA A 52 -9.80 -10.99 -16.84
C ALA A 52 -11.16 -10.51 -16.35
N HIS A 53 -11.48 -10.72 -15.06
CA HIS A 53 -12.74 -10.24 -14.47
C HIS A 53 -12.79 -8.71 -14.40
N ILE A 54 -11.73 -8.03 -13.91
CA ILE A 54 -11.66 -6.56 -13.86
C ILE A 54 -11.94 -5.94 -15.24
N ARG A 55 -11.45 -6.57 -16.32
CA ARG A 55 -11.69 -6.09 -17.69
C ARG A 55 -13.18 -6.08 -18.09
N THR A 56 -14.03 -6.86 -17.44
CA THR A 56 -15.48 -6.89 -17.71
C THR A 56 -16.28 -5.83 -16.96
N ILE A 57 -15.67 -5.15 -15.98
CA ILE A 57 -16.34 -4.20 -15.07
C ILE A 57 -15.68 -2.82 -15.04
N GLN A 58 -14.92 -2.46 -16.09
CA GLN A 58 -14.10 -1.23 -16.13
C GLN A 58 -14.91 0.05 -15.94
N ASP A 59 -16.17 0.05 -16.35
CA ASP A 59 -17.07 1.22 -16.31
C ASP A 59 -17.75 1.39 -14.94
N CYS A 60 -17.41 0.56 -13.95
CA CYS A 60 -18.05 0.56 -12.65
C CYS A 60 -17.24 1.31 -11.60
N LEU A 61 -17.93 1.92 -10.63
CA LEU A 61 -17.32 2.21 -9.34
C LEU A 61 -16.90 0.88 -8.72
N MET A 62 -15.62 0.72 -8.42
CA MET A 62 -15.11 -0.51 -7.83
C MET A 62 -14.06 -0.27 -6.75
N VAL A 63 -13.98 -1.22 -5.82
CA VAL A 63 -12.90 -1.30 -4.83
C VAL A 63 -12.14 -2.59 -5.07
N VAL A 64 -10.87 -2.46 -5.37
CA VAL A 64 -9.93 -3.56 -5.64
C VAL A 64 -9.05 -3.80 -4.43
N HIS A 65 -8.79 -5.06 -4.08
CA HIS A 65 -7.90 -5.45 -2.99
C HIS A 65 -6.93 -6.54 -3.45
N LEU A 66 -5.63 -6.28 -3.24
CA LEU A 66 -4.57 -7.25 -3.42
C LEU A 66 -4.00 -7.60 -2.05
N ARG A 67 -4.08 -8.87 -1.69
CA ARG A 67 -3.78 -9.36 -0.34
C ARG A 67 -2.29 -9.65 -0.15
N TYR A 68 -1.79 -9.25 1.02
CA TYR A 68 -0.56 -9.74 1.63
C TYR A 68 -0.91 -10.30 3.01
N THR A 69 -0.69 -11.58 3.24
CA THR A 69 -1.08 -12.27 4.46
C THR A 69 -0.20 -11.85 5.63
N SER A 70 -0.76 -11.08 6.56
CA SER A 70 -0.14 -10.71 7.83
C SER A 70 -0.84 -11.35 9.03
N ALA A 71 -2.09 -11.79 8.84
CA ALA A 71 -2.91 -12.50 9.84
C ALA A 71 -3.84 -13.48 9.11
N GLY A 72 -4.18 -14.59 9.80
CA GLY A 72 -4.97 -15.68 9.23
C GLY A 72 -4.20 -16.53 8.21
N THR A 73 -4.90 -17.44 7.57
CA THR A 73 -4.35 -18.31 6.53
C THR A 73 -4.54 -17.72 5.13
N THR A 74 -3.70 -18.14 4.16
CA THR A 74 -3.90 -17.85 2.75
C THR A 74 -4.97 -18.81 2.18
N CYS A 75 -6.21 -18.37 2.18
CA CYS A 75 -7.37 -19.10 1.65
C CYS A 75 -8.41 -18.12 1.11
N ALA A 76 -9.36 -18.63 0.33
CA ALA A 76 -10.41 -17.82 -0.30
C ALA A 76 -11.27 -17.07 0.74
N ASP A 77 -11.53 -17.66 1.90
CA ASP A 77 -12.36 -17.08 2.95
C ASP A 77 -11.75 -15.83 3.58
N ASN A 78 -10.42 -15.70 3.54
CA ASN A 78 -9.67 -14.55 4.03
C ASN A 78 -9.39 -13.48 2.95
N ILE A 79 -9.86 -13.67 1.72
CA ILE A 79 -9.78 -12.64 0.68
C ILE A 79 -10.86 -11.57 0.93
N HIS A 80 -10.47 -10.29 0.89
CA HIS A 80 -11.43 -9.19 0.94
C HIS A 80 -12.28 -9.11 -0.34
N PRO A 81 -13.46 -8.49 -0.27
CA PRO A 81 -14.05 -7.86 0.90
C PRO A 81 -14.77 -8.83 1.84
N PHE A 82 -15.18 -8.28 2.98
CA PHE A 82 -16.11 -8.94 3.89
C PHE A 82 -17.46 -8.22 3.91
N PRO A 83 -18.59 -8.95 3.98
CA PRO A 83 -19.91 -8.33 4.09
C PRO A 83 -20.06 -7.60 5.43
N VAL A 84 -20.76 -6.46 5.40
CA VAL A 84 -21.19 -5.67 6.55
C VAL A 84 -22.59 -5.13 6.29
N PRO A 85 -23.33 -4.63 7.32
CA PRO A 85 -24.72 -4.22 7.14
C PRO A 85 -24.99 -3.17 6.06
N THR A 86 -24.00 -2.30 5.78
CA THR A 86 -24.15 -1.23 4.77
C THR A 86 -23.63 -1.60 3.38
N GLY A 87 -23.07 -2.82 3.22
CA GLY A 87 -22.45 -3.26 1.97
C GLY A 87 -21.25 -4.17 2.19
N VAL A 88 -20.06 -3.77 1.78
CA VAL A 88 -18.83 -4.57 1.94
C VAL A 88 -17.65 -3.75 2.43
N MET A 89 -16.75 -4.40 3.19
CA MET A 89 -15.59 -3.78 3.82
C MET A 89 -14.28 -4.39 3.34
N PHE A 90 -13.29 -3.52 3.16
CA PHE A 90 -11.88 -3.86 2.88
C PHE A 90 -10.98 -3.26 3.95
N HIS A 91 -9.84 -3.88 4.20
CA HIS A 91 -8.85 -3.41 5.17
C HIS A 91 -7.43 -3.52 4.62
N ASN A 92 -6.64 -2.48 4.83
CA ASN A 92 -5.20 -2.50 4.69
C ASN A 92 -4.54 -2.09 6.00
N GLY A 93 -3.89 -3.05 6.65
CA GLY A 93 -3.23 -2.86 7.92
C GLY A 93 -3.18 -4.14 8.73
N THR A 94 -3.08 -3.99 10.05
CA THR A 94 -3.15 -5.08 11.01
C THR A 94 -3.74 -4.56 12.31
N ILE A 95 -4.83 -5.17 12.77
CA ILE A 95 -5.48 -4.83 14.03
C ILE A 95 -5.04 -5.83 15.08
N SER A 96 -3.96 -5.49 15.78
CA SER A 96 -3.27 -6.43 16.69
C SER A 96 -4.16 -6.99 17.80
N ASN A 97 -5.12 -6.18 18.28
CA ASN A 97 -6.04 -6.59 19.35
C ASN A 97 -7.12 -7.58 18.88
N LEU A 98 -7.29 -7.76 17.57
CA LEU A 98 -8.22 -8.71 16.97
C LEU A 98 -7.52 -9.96 16.41
N LYS A 99 -6.20 -10.09 16.59
CA LYS A 99 -5.50 -11.33 16.23
C LYS A 99 -5.91 -12.44 17.16
N THR A 100 -6.49 -13.49 16.60
CA THR A 100 -6.71 -14.72 17.35
C THR A 100 -5.43 -15.56 17.31
N THR A 101 -5.06 -16.12 18.46
CA THR A 101 -4.02 -17.16 18.55
C THR A 101 -4.58 -18.54 18.18
N VAL A 102 -5.89 -18.64 18.00
CA VAL A 102 -6.63 -19.87 17.71
C VAL A 102 -7.60 -19.58 16.57
N GLY A 103 -7.45 -20.29 15.45
CA GLY A 103 -8.33 -20.16 14.29
C GLY A 103 -7.61 -19.71 13.01
N THR A 104 -8.35 -19.73 11.92
CA THR A 104 -7.86 -19.40 10.57
C THR A 104 -8.27 -18.00 10.10
N ASP A 105 -9.14 -17.32 10.87
CA ASP A 105 -9.71 -16.03 10.52
C ASP A 105 -8.68 -14.91 10.55
N SER A 106 -8.80 -13.98 9.61
CA SER A 106 -8.05 -12.74 9.64
C SER A 106 -8.64 -11.76 10.67
N ASP A 107 -7.82 -10.83 11.16
CA ASP A 107 -8.28 -9.72 12.01
C ASP A 107 -9.41 -8.91 11.37
N THR A 108 -9.39 -8.80 10.06
CA THR A 108 -10.43 -8.12 9.28
C THR A 108 -11.75 -8.89 9.26
N ASN A 109 -11.71 -10.23 9.14
CA ASN A 109 -12.92 -11.05 9.22
C ASN A 109 -13.59 -10.91 10.58
N ILE A 110 -12.80 -10.95 11.65
CA ILE A 110 -13.29 -10.73 13.02
C ILE A 110 -13.90 -9.34 13.17
N LEU A 111 -13.24 -8.29 12.63
CA LEU A 111 -13.80 -6.94 12.65
C LEU A 111 -15.14 -6.86 11.91
N ALA A 112 -15.25 -7.49 10.75
CA ALA A 112 -16.50 -7.50 9.98
C ALA A 112 -17.65 -8.18 10.74
N GLN A 113 -17.37 -9.29 11.45
CA GLN A 113 -18.35 -9.94 12.30
C GLN A 113 -18.79 -9.01 13.46
N LEU A 114 -17.85 -8.35 14.14
CA LEU A 114 -18.15 -7.40 15.22
C LEU A 114 -18.99 -6.22 14.72
N ILE A 115 -18.67 -5.68 13.53
CA ILE A 115 -19.45 -4.61 12.92
C ILE A 115 -20.87 -5.07 12.60
N THR A 116 -21.03 -6.32 12.13
CA THR A 116 -22.34 -6.89 11.80
C THR A 116 -23.26 -7.03 13.01
N GLU A 117 -22.67 -7.27 14.20
CA GLU A 117 -23.42 -7.31 15.47
C GLU A 117 -23.80 -5.90 15.97
N THR A 118 -23.22 -4.84 15.42
CA THR A 118 -23.46 -3.46 15.83
C THR A 118 -24.64 -2.88 15.03
N LYS A 119 -25.62 -2.30 15.73
CA LYS A 119 -26.76 -1.64 15.08
C LYS A 119 -26.36 -0.22 14.66
N PHE A 120 -26.31 0.03 13.35
CA PHE A 120 -26.07 1.35 12.77
C PHE A 120 -26.68 1.41 11.36
N GLU A 121 -26.93 2.60 10.85
CA GLU A 121 -27.48 2.82 9.51
C GLU A 121 -26.43 3.27 8.50
N LYS A 122 -25.43 4.02 8.97
CA LYS A 122 -24.34 4.58 8.15
C LYS A 122 -22.99 4.39 8.82
N ILE A 123 -21.95 4.28 8.02
CA ILE A 123 -20.56 4.19 8.54
C ILE A 123 -20.19 5.40 9.40
N SER A 124 -20.75 6.59 9.09
CA SER A 124 -20.56 7.80 9.91
C SER A 124 -20.97 7.61 11.37
N ASP A 125 -21.97 6.77 11.65
CA ASP A 125 -22.50 6.56 13.01
C ASP A 125 -21.51 5.84 13.91
N ILE A 126 -20.69 4.98 13.32
CA ILE A 126 -19.67 4.18 14.02
C ILE A 126 -18.23 4.60 13.70
N LYS A 127 -18.05 5.68 12.92
CA LYS A 127 -16.72 6.16 12.53
C LYS A 127 -15.77 6.40 13.71
N PRO A 128 -16.18 7.03 14.83
CA PRO A 128 -15.31 7.20 16.00
C PRO A 128 -14.87 5.87 16.62
N LEU A 129 -15.75 4.87 16.64
CA LEU A 129 -15.44 3.51 17.10
C LEU A 129 -14.42 2.84 16.18
N LEU A 130 -14.63 2.91 14.87
CA LEU A 130 -13.71 2.35 13.87
C LEU A 130 -12.32 3.01 13.98
N GLN A 131 -12.25 4.33 14.15
CA GLN A 131 -10.99 5.04 14.36
C GLN A 131 -10.30 4.64 15.66
N ALA A 132 -11.05 4.42 16.74
CA ALA A 132 -10.48 3.91 18.01
C ALA A 132 -9.91 2.50 17.87
N ILE A 133 -10.55 1.62 17.09
CA ILE A 133 -10.11 0.25 16.85
C ILE A 133 -8.88 0.22 15.92
N THR A 134 -8.90 0.99 14.85
CA THR A 134 -7.84 1.00 13.84
C THR A 134 -6.64 1.84 14.22
N GLY A 135 -6.82 2.83 15.11
CA GLY A 135 -5.81 3.85 15.38
C GLY A 135 -5.57 4.77 14.17
N THR A 136 -4.53 5.58 14.24
CA THR A 136 -4.23 6.63 13.23
C THR A 136 -2.93 6.41 12.47
N SER A 137 -2.25 5.28 12.67
CA SER A 137 -0.86 5.13 12.18
C SER A 137 -0.74 4.46 10.81
N TYR A 138 -1.48 3.39 10.53
CA TYR A 138 -1.32 2.66 9.25
C TYR A 138 -2.56 1.88 8.80
N ASN A 139 -3.57 1.69 9.65
CA ASN A 139 -4.78 0.95 9.28
C ASN A 139 -5.74 1.83 8.49
N LYS A 140 -6.26 1.31 7.39
CA LYS A 140 -7.28 1.94 6.55
C LYS A 140 -8.41 0.96 6.30
N LEU A 141 -9.66 1.40 6.52
CA LEU A 141 -10.83 0.63 6.12
C LEU A 141 -11.51 1.35 4.96
N VAL A 142 -11.98 0.59 3.99
CA VAL A 142 -12.77 1.09 2.87
C VAL A 142 -14.09 0.34 2.84
N PHE A 143 -15.19 1.07 2.77
CA PHE A 143 -16.54 0.55 2.67
C PHE A 143 -17.12 0.94 1.32
N LEU A 144 -17.60 -0.02 0.56
CA LEU A 144 -18.46 0.22 -0.60
C LEU A 144 -19.89 -0.05 -0.15
N ASN A 145 -20.69 1.02 -0.03
CA ASN A 145 -22.03 0.98 0.53
C ASN A 145 -23.08 0.67 -0.55
N GLU A 146 -24.21 0.09 -0.12
CA GLU A 146 -25.34 -0.24 -0.99
C GLU A 146 -25.93 0.97 -1.72
N ASP A 147 -25.84 2.17 -1.15
CA ASP A 147 -26.24 3.42 -1.82
C ASP A 147 -25.26 3.88 -2.91
N GLY A 148 -24.07 3.25 -3.00
CA GLY A 148 -23.00 3.57 -3.97
C GLY A 148 -22.02 4.60 -3.47
N THR A 149 -22.09 4.98 -2.20
CA THR A 149 -21.06 5.80 -1.57
C THR A 149 -19.86 4.95 -1.17
N VAL A 150 -18.70 5.57 -1.06
CA VAL A 150 -17.50 4.96 -0.52
C VAL A 150 -17.07 5.74 0.70
N ASP A 151 -17.04 5.07 1.85
CA ASP A 151 -16.47 5.62 3.08
C ASP A 151 -15.07 5.07 3.30
N ILE A 152 -14.15 5.94 3.71
CA ILE A 152 -12.76 5.56 4.04
C ILE A 152 -12.45 6.05 5.46
N ILE A 153 -11.99 5.13 6.29
CA ILE A 153 -11.42 5.44 7.61
C ILE A 153 -9.92 5.67 7.44
N ASN A 154 -9.43 6.80 7.93
CA ASN A 154 -8.06 7.29 7.78
C ASN A 154 -7.64 7.49 6.31
N PRO A 155 -8.43 8.23 5.48
CA PRO A 155 -8.15 8.43 4.06
C PRO A 155 -6.83 9.18 3.82
N GLU A 156 -6.39 10.00 4.76
CA GLU A 156 -5.14 10.77 4.74
C GLU A 156 -3.88 9.88 4.75
N LEU A 157 -4.01 8.63 5.16
CA LEU A 157 -2.93 7.64 5.11
C LEU A 157 -2.76 6.98 3.74
N GLY A 158 -3.62 7.32 2.79
CA GLY A 158 -3.57 6.88 1.40
C GLY A 158 -3.12 7.99 0.46
N ILE A 159 -3.18 7.71 -0.83
CA ILE A 159 -2.76 8.60 -1.92
C ILE A 159 -3.92 8.73 -2.88
N THR A 160 -4.25 9.96 -3.28
CA THR A 160 -5.24 10.20 -4.34
C THR A 160 -4.49 10.69 -5.59
N ASP A 161 -4.76 10.08 -6.75
CA ASP A 161 -4.19 10.51 -8.01
C ASP A 161 -4.94 11.71 -8.62
N GLU A 162 -4.43 12.21 -9.73
CA GLU A 162 -5.02 13.34 -10.47
C GLU A 162 -6.44 13.05 -11.03
N ASN A 163 -6.76 11.78 -11.19
CA ASN A 163 -8.07 11.29 -11.66
C ASN A 163 -9.06 11.07 -10.50
N GLY A 164 -8.63 11.26 -9.25
CA GLY A 164 -9.44 11.07 -8.07
C GLY A 164 -9.61 9.60 -7.65
N ASN A 165 -8.83 8.66 -8.21
CA ASN A 165 -8.72 7.32 -7.66
C ASN A 165 -7.90 7.38 -6.37
N TRP A 166 -8.30 6.58 -5.38
CA TRP A 166 -7.60 6.52 -4.11
C TRP A 166 -6.89 5.18 -3.92
N TYR A 167 -5.69 5.22 -3.37
CA TYR A 167 -4.84 4.05 -3.13
C TYR A 167 -4.41 4.01 -1.67
N SER A 168 -4.46 2.84 -1.05
CA SER A 168 -4.12 2.69 0.37
C SER A 168 -2.63 2.83 0.70
N ASN A 169 -1.74 2.72 -0.28
CA ASN A 169 -0.29 2.94 -0.20
C ASN A 169 0.33 3.08 -1.59
N SER A 170 1.65 3.27 -1.63
CA SER A 170 2.42 3.54 -2.86
C SER A 170 2.92 2.28 -3.61
N TYR A 171 2.42 1.08 -3.31
CA TYR A 171 2.92 -0.16 -3.93
C TYR A 171 2.68 -0.26 -5.44
N HIS A 172 1.78 0.55 -5.99
CA HIS A 172 1.55 0.70 -7.42
C HIS A 172 2.56 1.62 -8.12
N ILE A 173 3.34 2.38 -7.35
CA ILE A 173 4.38 3.25 -7.91
C ILE A 173 5.61 2.38 -8.15
N LYS A 174 6.07 2.35 -9.40
CA LYS A 174 7.33 1.66 -9.72
C LYS A 174 8.45 2.27 -8.89
N GLU A 175 9.25 1.41 -8.29
CA GLU A 175 10.47 1.86 -7.63
C GLU A 175 11.36 2.58 -8.65
N GLN A 176 11.58 3.86 -8.41
CA GLN A 176 12.58 4.59 -9.21
C GLN A 176 13.93 4.22 -8.64
N THR A 177 14.75 3.56 -9.44
CA THR A 177 16.16 3.36 -9.11
C THR A 177 16.94 4.60 -9.52
N PHE A 178 17.74 5.10 -8.60
CA PHE A 178 18.64 6.22 -8.87
C PHE A 178 20.07 5.73 -8.72
N ASN A 179 20.92 6.09 -9.69
CA ASN A 179 22.34 5.91 -9.52
C ASN A 179 22.86 6.99 -8.58
N VAL A 180 23.40 6.57 -7.45
CA VAL A 180 23.94 7.47 -6.43
C VAL A 180 25.45 7.32 -6.36
N PHE A 181 26.16 8.42 -6.56
CA PHE A 181 27.59 8.47 -6.31
C PHE A 181 27.82 8.68 -4.81
N VAL A 182 28.49 7.75 -4.17
CA VAL A 182 28.78 7.81 -2.73
C VAL A 182 30.28 7.90 -2.46
N TYR A 183 30.64 8.64 -1.42
CA TYR A 183 32.01 8.81 -0.96
C TYR A 183 32.10 8.68 0.57
N GLY A 184 33.31 8.66 1.09
CA GLY A 184 33.55 8.56 2.53
C GLY A 184 32.95 7.27 3.13
N THR A 185 32.30 7.39 4.26
CA THR A 185 31.79 6.24 5.04
C THR A 185 30.55 5.56 4.41
N LEU A 186 29.99 6.13 3.35
CA LEU A 186 28.92 5.48 2.57
C LEU A 186 29.46 4.53 1.49
N LYS A 187 30.77 4.54 1.22
CA LYS A 187 31.40 3.57 0.30
C LYS A 187 31.27 2.15 0.83
N THR A 188 31.17 1.20 -0.07
CA THR A 188 31.09 -0.23 0.25
C THR A 188 32.24 -0.64 1.19
N GLY A 189 31.90 -1.35 2.26
CA GLY A 189 32.84 -1.82 3.28
C GLY A 189 33.05 -0.87 4.45
N TYR A 190 32.46 0.31 4.47
CA TYR A 190 32.49 1.24 5.60
C TYR A 190 31.20 1.17 6.43
N SER A 191 31.26 1.58 7.69
CA SER A 191 30.18 1.40 8.67
C SER A 191 28.83 1.96 8.23
N ASN A 192 28.81 3.15 7.63
CA ASN A 192 27.55 3.80 7.24
C ASN A 192 26.92 3.17 5.99
N SER A 193 27.69 2.51 5.12
CA SER A 193 27.12 1.81 3.97
C SER A 193 26.23 0.65 4.41
N PHE A 194 26.55 0.01 5.52
CA PHE A 194 25.77 -1.10 6.06
C PHE A 194 24.36 -0.68 6.52
N TYR A 195 24.23 0.54 7.05
CA TYR A 195 22.96 1.04 7.57
C TYR A 195 22.11 1.77 6.53
N TYR A 196 22.74 2.53 5.65
CA TYR A 196 22.05 3.46 4.76
C TYR A 196 21.99 3.00 3.31
N MET A 197 22.81 2.02 2.92
CA MET A 197 22.93 1.49 1.57
C MET A 197 22.65 -0.03 1.52
N SER A 198 21.98 -0.58 2.54
CA SER A 198 21.66 -2.02 2.63
C SER A 198 20.88 -2.54 1.43
N ASP A 199 20.04 -1.70 0.85
CA ASP A 199 19.17 -2.04 -0.29
C ASP A 199 19.73 -1.55 -1.63
N ALA A 200 20.94 -0.99 -1.63
CA ALA A 200 21.59 -0.51 -2.84
C ALA A 200 22.46 -1.61 -3.48
N GLU A 201 22.35 -1.72 -4.80
CA GLU A 201 23.23 -2.56 -5.58
C GLU A 201 24.49 -1.79 -5.99
N TYR A 202 25.67 -2.37 -5.73
CA TYR A 202 26.94 -1.81 -6.21
C TYR A 202 27.02 -2.01 -7.73
N ILE A 203 27.16 -0.92 -8.45
CA ILE A 203 27.24 -0.94 -9.92
C ILE A 203 28.71 -0.91 -10.36
N ASP A 204 29.46 0.10 -9.96
CA ASP A 204 30.86 0.29 -10.36
C ASP A 204 31.54 1.38 -9.52
N ASP A 205 32.87 1.43 -9.56
CA ASP A 205 33.66 2.55 -9.05
C ASP A 205 33.52 3.77 -9.96
N ALA A 206 33.32 4.92 -9.34
CA ALA A 206 33.21 6.20 -10.05
C ALA A 206 34.13 7.25 -9.45
N LYS A 207 34.49 8.24 -10.25
CA LYS A 207 35.23 9.41 -9.82
C LYS A 207 34.54 10.69 -10.28
N SER A 208 34.58 11.71 -9.46
CA SER A 208 34.10 13.02 -9.86
C SER A 208 34.89 13.54 -11.08
N LEU A 209 34.19 14.14 -12.05
CA LEU A 209 34.83 14.73 -13.25
C LEU A 209 35.72 15.92 -12.91
N LYS A 210 35.39 16.64 -11.83
CA LYS A 210 36.10 17.82 -11.38
C LYS A 210 36.67 17.59 -9.99
N LYS A 211 37.78 18.27 -9.70
CA LYS A 211 38.31 18.25 -8.34
C LYS A 211 37.37 18.93 -7.36
N ILE A 212 37.14 18.30 -6.25
CA ILE A 212 36.22 18.73 -5.21
C ILE A 212 36.97 18.92 -3.89
N ALA A 213 36.73 20.04 -3.26
CA ALA A 213 37.28 20.26 -1.92
C ALA A 213 36.41 19.58 -0.86
N MET A 214 37.05 18.86 0.03
CA MET A 214 36.43 18.23 1.20
C MET A 214 36.96 18.87 2.49
N VAL A 215 36.05 19.14 3.41
CA VAL A 215 36.41 19.67 4.76
C VAL A 215 35.93 18.67 5.81
N GLY A 216 36.77 18.34 6.77
CA GLY A 216 36.43 17.35 7.76
C GLY A 216 37.41 17.20 8.92
N LYS A 217 38.38 18.10 9.06
CA LYS A 217 39.48 17.93 10.02
C LYS A 217 39.01 17.78 11.48
N ASP A 218 37.93 18.47 11.86
CA ASP A 218 37.39 18.46 13.22
C ASP A 218 35.90 18.04 13.26
N MET A 219 35.43 17.38 12.20
CA MET A 219 34.05 16.95 12.04
C MET A 219 33.94 15.44 12.09
N PRO A 220 32.84 14.86 12.60
CA PRO A 220 32.61 13.43 12.63
C PRO A 220 32.56 12.78 11.25
N TYR A 221 32.32 13.56 10.18
CA TYR A 221 32.35 13.14 8.78
C TYR A 221 32.75 14.30 7.86
N PRO A 222 33.43 14.01 6.75
CA PRO A 222 33.81 15.02 5.78
C PRO A 222 32.61 15.43 4.92
N TYR A 223 32.55 16.72 4.50
CA TYR A 223 31.62 17.16 3.48
C TYR A 223 32.30 17.85 2.30
N VAL A 224 31.60 17.80 1.21
CA VAL A 224 31.94 18.48 -0.02
C VAL A 224 31.50 19.94 0.08
N ILE A 225 32.40 20.87 -0.23
CA ILE A 225 32.12 22.31 -0.25
C ILE A 225 32.09 22.91 -1.65
N GLY A 226 32.22 22.10 -2.69
CA GLY A 226 32.17 22.53 -4.09
C GLY A 226 33.44 22.28 -4.87
N GLU A 227 33.50 22.81 -6.10
CA GLU A 227 34.66 22.71 -6.96
C GLU A 227 35.85 23.51 -6.42
N SER A 228 37.05 22.97 -6.54
CA SER A 228 38.27 23.63 -6.09
C SER A 228 39.44 23.20 -6.96
N GLU A 229 40.27 24.17 -7.35
CA GLU A 229 41.53 23.89 -8.06
C GLU A 229 42.50 23.04 -7.22
N HIS A 230 42.43 23.13 -5.91
CA HIS A 230 43.24 22.38 -4.95
C HIS A 230 42.55 21.13 -4.39
N GLY A 231 41.34 20.80 -4.84
CA GLY A 231 40.60 19.61 -4.43
C GLY A 231 41.15 18.33 -5.06
N HIS A 232 40.55 17.20 -4.68
CA HIS A 232 40.82 15.89 -5.25
C HIS A 232 39.56 15.34 -5.95
N ASN A 233 39.74 14.45 -6.91
CA ASN A 233 38.64 13.66 -7.44
C ASN A 233 38.26 12.62 -6.37
N ILE A 234 36.99 12.51 -6.07
CA ILE A 234 36.40 11.53 -5.15
C ILE A 234 35.64 10.45 -5.88
#